data_69745d3757cf3af318ad259ff45fd028
#
_entry.id   69745d3757cf3af318ad259ff45fd028
#
_cell.length_a   1.000
_cell.length_b   1.000
_cell.length_c   1.000
_cell.angle_alpha   90.00
_cell.angle_beta   90.00
_cell.angle_gamma   90.00
#
_symmetry.space_group_name_H-M   'P 1'
#
loop_
_entity.id
_entity.type
_entity.pdbx_description
1 polymer ?
#
loop_
_entity_poly.entity_id
_entity_poly.type
_entity_poly.pdbx_seq_one_letter_code
_entity_poly.pdbx_strand_id
1 'polypeptide(L)'
;RKAETIRPDLIVLDLMLPDISGLEVCRRIRKSSSVPVIMLTARTTEQDILSGLQIGADHYMTKPFSPKELVARVQTVLRRSHPEPQEVKWSFEGGLLEIYPDNKQVFKKGVEVGLTPTEYRLLTLLASHPQQIFPRQQLLQVVKGLDFDGTDRVIDVHIKNLRQKIEDDDTRTPYYILTIYGEGYRFGGQK
;
A
#
# COMPACT_ATOMS: atom_id res chain seq x y z
N ARG A 1 22.12 3.44 25.34
CA ARG A 1 21.86 4.89 25.51
C ARG A 1 21.28 5.55 24.27
N LYS A 2 21.95 5.49 23.07
CA LYS A 2 21.40 6.16 21.87
C LYS A 2 20.02 5.61 21.40
N ALA A 3 19.83 4.30 21.47
CA ALA A 3 18.56 3.67 21.06
C ALA A 3 17.36 4.08 21.95
N GLU A 4 17.60 4.31 23.23
CA GLU A 4 16.56 4.76 24.18
C GLU A 4 16.15 6.21 23.96
N THR A 5 17.09 7.05 23.52
CA THR A 5 16.85 8.48 23.30
C THR A 5 16.20 8.76 21.93
N ILE A 6 16.62 8.03 20.89
CA ILE A 6 16.22 8.28 19.50
C ILE A 6 14.92 7.55 19.13
N ARG A 7 14.58 6.43 19.83
CA ARG A 7 13.44 5.55 19.51
C ARG A 7 13.40 5.17 18.02
N PRO A 8 14.42 4.47 17.52
CA PRO A 8 14.45 4.09 16.11
C PRO A 8 13.40 3.04 15.79
N ASP A 9 12.89 3.04 14.56
CA ASP A 9 11.94 2.04 14.06
C ASP A 9 12.62 0.70 13.73
N LEU A 10 13.94 0.71 13.52
CA LEU A 10 14.76 -0.47 13.26
C LEU A 10 16.22 -0.20 13.62
N ILE A 11 16.94 -1.21 14.06
CA ILE A 11 18.37 -1.16 14.35
C ILE A 11 19.12 -2.11 13.41
N VAL A 12 20.11 -1.60 12.70
CA VAL A 12 21.12 -2.40 12.00
C VAL A 12 22.33 -2.48 12.90
N LEU A 13 22.69 -3.70 13.33
CA LEU A 13 23.69 -3.94 14.37
C LEU A 13 24.83 -4.82 13.83
N ASP A 14 26.02 -4.29 13.81
CA ASP A 14 27.22 -5.10 13.52
C ASP A 14 27.58 -5.94 14.73
N LEU A 15 27.87 -7.22 14.52
CA LEU A 15 28.33 -8.11 15.59
C LEU A 15 29.77 -7.82 16.00
N MET A 16 30.59 -7.33 15.10
CA MET A 16 32.02 -7.05 15.34
C MET A 16 32.22 -5.58 15.72
N LEU A 17 31.72 -5.18 16.87
CA LEU A 17 32.00 -3.88 17.46
C LEU A 17 33.29 -3.93 18.29
N PRO A 18 34.06 -2.82 18.36
CA PRO A 18 35.39 -2.81 18.99
C PRO A 18 35.35 -3.02 20.51
N ASP A 19 34.34 -2.46 21.19
CA ASP A 19 34.33 -2.43 22.67
C ASP A 19 33.46 -3.51 23.28
N ILE A 20 32.37 -3.87 22.64
CA ILE A 20 31.35 -4.81 23.18
C ILE A 20 30.73 -5.60 22.03
N SER A 21 30.55 -6.88 22.22
CA SER A 21 29.89 -7.74 21.23
C SER A 21 28.50 -7.23 20.85
N GLY A 22 28.18 -7.20 19.54
CA GLY A 22 26.84 -6.87 19.06
C GLY A 22 25.74 -7.79 19.66
N LEU A 23 26.06 -9.03 20.01
CA LEU A 23 25.13 -9.93 20.73
C LEU A 23 24.77 -9.37 22.11
N GLU A 24 25.74 -8.86 22.85
CA GLU A 24 25.49 -8.25 24.15
C GLU A 24 24.72 -6.93 24.04
N VAL A 25 24.98 -6.15 22.98
CA VAL A 25 24.18 -4.95 22.67
C VAL A 25 22.73 -5.33 22.40
N CYS A 26 22.48 -6.36 21.60
CA CYS A 26 21.14 -6.85 21.33
C CYS A 26 20.42 -7.32 22.61
N ARG A 27 21.08 -8.10 23.47
CA ARG A 27 20.51 -8.51 24.78
C ARG A 27 20.09 -7.31 25.62
N ARG A 28 20.89 -6.25 25.66
CA ARG A 28 20.57 -5.03 26.41
C ARG A 28 19.37 -4.31 25.82
N ILE A 29 19.28 -4.22 24.49
CA ILE A 29 18.14 -3.64 23.79
C ILE A 29 16.87 -4.41 24.13
N ARG A 30 16.91 -5.74 24.07
CA ARG A 30 15.76 -6.63 24.34
C ARG A 30 15.22 -6.55 25.75
N LYS A 31 16.00 -6.08 26.73
CA LYS A 31 15.50 -5.86 28.11
C LYS A 31 14.48 -4.73 28.21
N SER A 32 14.52 -3.75 27.29
CA SER A 32 13.70 -2.53 27.37
C SER A 32 12.96 -2.19 26.07
N SER A 33 13.19 -2.93 24.97
CA SER A 33 12.62 -2.59 23.66
C SER A 33 12.42 -3.82 22.78
N SER A 34 11.30 -3.83 22.06
CA SER A 34 10.97 -4.77 21.00
C SER A 34 11.34 -4.25 19.59
N VAL A 35 12.10 -3.15 19.50
CA VAL A 35 12.53 -2.59 18.22
C VAL A 35 13.19 -3.65 17.34
N PRO A 36 12.83 -3.76 16.06
CA PRO A 36 13.45 -4.74 15.16
C PRO A 36 14.96 -4.56 15.05
N VAL A 37 15.68 -5.68 15.02
CA VAL A 37 17.14 -5.71 14.90
C VAL A 37 17.56 -6.60 13.74
N ILE A 38 18.29 -6.02 12.79
CA ILE A 38 19.02 -6.75 11.74
C ILE A 38 20.48 -6.84 12.17
N MET A 39 20.99 -8.06 12.33
CA MET A 39 22.40 -8.26 12.65
C MET A 39 23.25 -8.41 11.39
N LEU A 40 24.37 -7.70 11.33
CA LEU A 40 25.39 -7.85 10.32
C LEU A 40 26.56 -8.66 10.86
N THR A 41 26.99 -9.70 10.16
CA THR A 41 28.06 -10.60 10.63
C THR A 41 29.00 -11.03 9.52
N ALA A 42 30.27 -11.19 9.85
CA ALA A 42 31.22 -11.91 9.02
C ALA A 42 31.23 -13.43 9.30
N ARG A 43 30.51 -13.87 10.34
CA ARG A 43 30.45 -15.27 10.75
C ARG A 43 29.33 -15.98 10.02
N THR A 44 29.67 -17.12 9.41
CA THR A 44 28.77 -17.91 8.55
C THR A 44 28.38 -19.24 9.18
N THR A 45 28.82 -19.53 10.43
CA THR A 45 28.48 -20.80 11.06
C THR A 45 27.02 -20.83 11.49
N GLU A 46 26.37 -21.96 11.29
CA GLU A 46 24.96 -22.17 11.64
C GLU A 46 24.71 -21.89 13.13
N GLN A 47 25.67 -22.26 14.00
CA GLN A 47 25.60 -22.02 15.44
C GLN A 47 25.59 -20.52 15.80
N ASP A 48 26.37 -19.69 15.10
CA ASP A 48 26.39 -18.24 15.34
C ASP A 48 25.06 -17.59 14.94
N ILE A 49 24.48 -18.04 13.82
CA ILE A 49 23.16 -17.56 13.34
C ILE A 49 22.04 -17.95 14.32
N LEU A 50 22.02 -19.22 14.75
CA LEU A 50 21.02 -19.72 15.71
C LEU A 50 21.13 -18.98 17.05
N SER A 51 22.37 -18.76 17.55
CA SER A 51 22.60 -18.02 18.80
C SER A 51 22.07 -16.58 18.72
N GLY A 52 22.24 -15.91 17.58
CA GLY A 52 21.74 -14.54 17.38
C GLY A 52 20.21 -14.47 17.32
N LEU A 53 19.57 -15.43 16.66
CA LEU A 53 18.12 -15.52 16.59
C LEU A 53 17.51 -15.83 17.96
N GLN A 54 18.14 -16.71 18.78
CA GLN A 54 17.72 -17.00 20.14
C GLN A 54 17.79 -15.78 21.07
N ILE A 55 18.71 -14.84 20.81
CA ILE A 55 18.83 -13.59 21.57
C ILE A 55 17.74 -12.59 21.18
N GLY A 56 17.00 -12.84 20.09
CA GLY A 56 15.88 -12.04 19.65
C GLY A 56 16.20 -11.07 18.50
N ALA A 57 17.20 -11.40 17.66
CA ALA A 57 17.35 -10.72 16.37
C ALA A 57 16.23 -11.14 15.42
N ASP A 58 15.71 -10.18 14.64
CA ASP A 58 14.65 -10.44 13.67
C ASP A 58 15.20 -10.95 12.35
N HIS A 59 16.41 -10.52 12.00
CA HIS A 59 17.13 -10.96 10.80
C HIS A 59 18.64 -10.98 10.97
N TYR A 60 19.27 -11.84 10.18
CA TYR A 60 20.71 -11.99 10.03
C TYR A 60 21.12 -11.71 8.60
N MET A 61 22.23 -10.99 8.42
CA MET A 61 22.83 -10.75 7.11
C MET A 61 24.34 -10.95 7.18
N THR A 62 24.87 -11.76 6.29
CA THR A 62 26.30 -12.05 6.21
C THR A 62 27.05 -11.02 5.36
N LYS A 63 28.24 -10.65 5.78
CA LYS A 63 29.18 -9.83 5.00
C LYS A 63 29.99 -10.73 4.04
N PRO A 64 30.25 -10.30 2.78
CA PRO A 64 29.85 -9.04 2.18
C PRO A 64 28.40 -9.05 1.69
N PHE A 65 27.68 -7.95 1.84
CA PHE A 65 26.32 -7.74 1.33
C PHE A 65 26.26 -6.51 0.40
N SER A 66 25.29 -6.48 -0.50
CA SER A 66 25.06 -5.30 -1.32
C SER A 66 24.18 -4.28 -0.56
N PRO A 67 24.36 -2.95 -0.76
CA PRO A 67 23.48 -1.95 -0.20
C PRO A 67 21.99 -2.17 -0.58
N LYS A 68 21.73 -2.64 -1.80
CA LYS A 68 20.37 -2.98 -2.27
C LYS A 68 19.75 -4.11 -1.45
N GLU A 69 20.54 -5.13 -1.09
CA GLU A 69 20.09 -6.25 -0.27
C GLU A 69 19.75 -5.78 1.15
N LEU A 70 20.57 -4.94 1.76
CA LEU A 70 20.29 -4.36 3.07
C LEU A 70 19.00 -3.54 3.05
N VAL A 71 18.81 -2.66 2.06
CA VAL A 71 17.59 -1.86 1.91
C VAL A 71 16.35 -2.74 1.77
N ALA A 72 16.38 -3.76 0.93
CA ALA A 72 15.27 -4.69 0.76
C ALA A 72 14.94 -5.42 2.07
N ARG A 73 15.95 -5.79 2.85
CA ARG A 73 15.79 -6.46 4.14
C ARG A 73 15.17 -5.53 5.19
N VAL A 74 15.66 -4.28 5.26
CA VAL A 74 15.11 -3.23 6.14
C VAL A 74 13.64 -3.02 5.85
N GLN A 75 13.27 -2.83 4.57
CA GLN A 75 11.86 -2.65 4.17
C GLN A 75 10.98 -3.83 4.58
N THR A 76 11.49 -5.07 4.40
CA THR A 76 10.76 -6.29 4.78
C THR A 76 10.52 -6.38 6.28
N VAL A 77 11.51 -6.00 7.10
CA VAL A 77 11.41 -6.04 8.55
C VAL A 77 10.48 -4.94 9.05
N LEU A 78 10.61 -3.71 8.56
CA LEU A 78 9.75 -2.58 8.94
C LEU A 78 8.28 -2.88 8.61
N ARG A 79 7.98 -3.47 7.45
CA ARG A 79 6.62 -3.88 7.08
C ARG A 79 6.00 -4.89 8.04
N ARG A 80 6.82 -5.77 8.65
CA ARG A 80 6.35 -6.75 9.66
C ARG A 80 6.17 -6.14 11.04
N SER A 81 7.02 -5.18 11.39
CA SER A 81 7.07 -4.55 12.73
C SER A 81 6.08 -3.42 12.89
N HIS A 82 5.80 -2.74 11.82
CA HIS A 82 4.66 -1.86 11.64
C HIS A 82 3.74 -2.60 10.68
N PRO A 83 2.74 -3.36 11.17
CA PRO A 83 1.64 -3.75 10.31
C PRO A 83 1.16 -2.44 9.73
N GLU A 84 1.28 -2.29 8.41
CA GLU A 84 0.75 -1.11 7.72
C GLU A 84 -0.62 -0.86 8.30
N PRO A 85 -0.99 0.41 8.63
CA PRO A 85 -2.36 0.75 8.98
C PRO A 85 -3.19 0.03 7.91
N GLN A 86 -4.10 -0.88 8.35
CA GLN A 86 -4.81 -1.80 7.43
C GLN A 86 -5.14 -1.00 6.19
N GLU A 87 -4.45 -1.26 5.07
CA GLU A 87 -4.62 -0.46 3.86
C GLU A 87 -6.10 -0.37 3.65
N VAL A 88 -6.66 0.83 3.76
CA VAL A 88 -8.09 1.03 3.61
C VAL A 88 -8.42 0.54 2.21
N LYS A 89 -8.89 -0.70 2.16
CA LYS A 89 -9.22 -1.37 0.92
C LYS A 89 -10.73 -1.40 0.80
N TRP A 90 -11.22 -0.83 -0.28
CA TRP A 90 -12.61 -1.02 -0.67
C TRP A 90 -12.68 -2.21 -1.61
N SER A 91 -13.35 -3.25 -1.17
CA SER A 91 -13.50 -4.50 -1.92
C SER A 91 -14.95 -4.65 -2.34
N PHE A 92 -15.16 -4.90 -3.62
CA PHE A 92 -16.48 -5.06 -4.22
C PHE A 92 -16.56 -6.42 -4.91
N GLU A 93 -17.76 -7.02 -4.88
CA GLU A 93 -18.04 -8.33 -5.50
C GLU A 93 -17.04 -9.42 -5.08
N GLY A 94 -16.80 -9.54 -3.78
CA GLY A 94 -15.89 -10.56 -3.25
C GLY A 94 -14.43 -10.41 -3.70
N GLY A 95 -13.99 -9.19 -4.04
CA GLY A 95 -12.61 -8.90 -4.46
C GLY A 95 -12.41 -8.82 -5.97
N LEU A 96 -13.49 -8.84 -6.77
CA LEU A 96 -13.37 -8.67 -8.22
C LEU A 96 -12.94 -7.25 -8.61
N LEU A 97 -13.34 -6.24 -7.85
CA LEU A 97 -12.82 -4.88 -7.95
C LEU A 97 -12.33 -4.43 -6.57
N GLU A 98 -11.07 -4.03 -6.49
CA GLU A 98 -10.44 -3.54 -5.27
C GLU A 98 -9.86 -2.17 -5.51
N ILE A 99 -10.14 -1.24 -4.59
CA ILE A 99 -9.62 0.13 -4.61
C ILE A 99 -8.80 0.34 -3.35
N TYR A 100 -7.57 0.80 -3.51
CA TYR A 100 -6.65 1.17 -2.43
C TYR A 100 -6.47 2.69 -2.43
N PRO A 101 -7.25 3.43 -1.62
CA PRO A 101 -7.26 4.89 -1.63
C PRO A 101 -5.90 5.52 -1.31
N ASP A 102 -5.17 4.94 -0.35
CA ASP A 102 -3.89 5.46 0.12
C ASP A 102 -2.81 5.40 -0.96
N ASN A 103 -2.79 4.32 -1.75
CA ASN A 103 -1.82 4.10 -2.82
C ASN A 103 -2.32 4.58 -4.20
N LYS A 104 -3.58 5.01 -4.29
CA LYS A 104 -4.26 5.34 -5.55
C LYS A 104 -4.22 4.21 -6.58
N GLN A 105 -4.28 2.98 -6.11
CA GLN A 105 -4.27 1.79 -6.95
C GLN A 105 -5.66 1.17 -7.06
N VAL A 106 -5.92 0.56 -8.19
CA VAL A 106 -7.17 -0.16 -8.48
C VAL A 106 -6.82 -1.49 -9.10
N PHE A 107 -7.44 -2.56 -8.62
CA PHE A 107 -7.25 -3.90 -9.16
C PHE A 107 -8.60 -4.45 -9.62
N LYS A 108 -8.60 -5.11 -10.77
CA LYS A 108 -9.71 -5.89 -11.29
C LYS A 108 -9.27 -7.34 -11.41
N LYS A 109 -9.97 -8.24 -10.71
CA LYS A 109 -9.62 -9.69 -10.68
C LYS A 109 -8.13 -9.92 -10.34
N GLY A 110 -7.59 -9.12 -9.41
CA GLY A 110 -6.18 -9.19 -8.98
C GLY A 110 -5.16 -8.57 -9.94
N VAL A 111 -5.60 -7.98 -11.06
CA VAL A 111 -4.72 -7.30 -12.03
C VAL A 111 -4.87 -5.80 -11.86
N GLU A 112 -3.74 -5.09 -11.75
CA GLU A 112 -3.74 -3.62 -11.60
C GLU A 112 -4.30 -2.95 -12.87
N VAL A 113 -5.22 -2.00 -12.65
CA VAL A 113 -5.88 -1.23 -13.71
C VAL A 113 -5.29 0.17 -13.78
N GLY A 114 -4.64 0.50 -14.89
CA GLY A 114 -4.09 1.84 -15.13
C GLY A 114 -5.18 2.88 -15.39
N LEU A 115 -5.58 3.60 -14.34
CA LEU A 115 -6.51 4.71 -14.45
C LEU A 115 -5.78 6.04 -14.62
N THR A 116 -6.35 6.95 -15.42
CA THR A 116 -5.91 8.34 -15.40
C THR A 116 -6.33 9.02 -14.09
N PRO A 117 -5.69 10.15 -13.70
CA PRO A 117 -6.08 10.86 -12.48
C PRO A 117 -7.56 11.25 -12.43
N THR A 118 -8.15 11.58 -13.56
CA THR A 118 -9.57 11.92 -13.67
C THR A 118 -10.47 10.69 -13.47
N GLU A 119 -10.16 9.59 -14.14
CA GLU A 119 -10.90 8.33 -13.97
C GLU A 119 -10.82 7.82 -12.53
N TYR A 120 -9.65 7.91 -11.92
CA TYR A 120 -9.47 7.52 -10.51
C TYR A 120 -10.34 8.37 -9.57
N ARG A 121 -10.35 9.71 -9.75
CA ARG A 121 -11.20 10.61 -8.94
C ARG A 121 -12.68 10.31 -9.10
N LEU A 122 -13.14 10.08 -10.32
CA LEU A 122 -14.53 9.72 -10.59
C LEU A 122 -14.89 8.38 -9.93
N LEU A 123 -14.04 7.35 -10.10
CA LEU A 123 -14.27 6.05 -9.49
C LEU A 123 -14.34 6.14 -7.97
N THR A 124 -13.36 6.79 -7.33
CA THR A 124 -13.31 6.91 -5.88
C THR A 124 -14.46 7.72 -5.31
N LEU A 125 -14.88 8.80 -5.96
CA LEU A 125 -16.07 9.55 -5.55
C LEU A 125 -17.33 8.68 -5.58
N LEU A 126 -17.56 7.99 -6.70
CA LEU A 126 -18.73 7.14 -6.88
C LEU A 126 -18.72 5.95 -5.89
N ALA A 127 -17.58 5.27 -5.76
CA ALA A 127 -17.42 4.10 -4.89
C ALA A 127 -17.43 4.42 -3.39
N SER A 128 -17.06 5.64 -2.99
CA SER A 128 -17.14 6.09 -1.59
C SER A 128 -18.57 6.34 -1.13
N HIS A 129 -19.49 6.59 -2.07
CA HIS A 129 -20.90 6.84 -1.80
C HIS A 129 -21.79 5.89 -2.64
N PRO A 130 -21.73 4.58 -2.39
CA PRO A 130 -22.56 3.62 -3.13
C PRO A 130 -24.03 3.96 -2.92
N GLN A 131 -24.84 3.80 -3.96
CA GLN A 131 -26.26 4.15 -4.02
C GLN A 131 -26.57 5.65 -4.17
N GLN A 132 -25.63 6.56 -3.96
CA GLN A 132 -25.86 7.98 -4.24
C GLN A 132 -25.79 8.26 -5.75
N ILE A 133 -26.76 9.01 -6.25
CA ILE A 133 -26.76 9.49 -7.63
C ILE A 133 -26.01 10.82 -7.68
N PHE A 134 -25.04 10.90 -8.59
CA PHE A 134 -24.25 12.10 -8.83
C PHE A 134 -24.65 12.72 -10.18
N PRO A 135 -25.23 13.90 -10.17
CA PRO A 135 -25.52 14.65 -11.39
C PRO A 135 -24.22 14.94 -12.18
N ARG A 136 -24.34 15.00 -13.50
CA ARG A 136 -23.19 15.29 -14.38
C ARG A 136 -22.44 16.56 -14.01
N GLN A 137 -23.18 17.61 -13.65
CA GLN A 137 -22.58 18.88 -13.20
C GLN A 137 -21.73 18.73 -11.93
N GLN A 138 -22.18 17.90 -10.98
CA GLN A 138 -21.41 17.61 -9.77
C GLN A 138 -20.13 16.82 -10.09
N LEU A 139 -20.22 15.83 -10.96
CA LEU A 139 -19.04 15.07 -11.42
C LEU A 139 -18.08 15.96 -12.20
N LEU A 140 -18.58 16.90 -12.98
CA LEU A 140 -17.77 17.86 -13.70
C LEU A 140 -16.92 18.72 -12.75
N GLN A 141 -17.42 19.10 -11.59
CA GLN A 141 -16.67 19.86 -10.58
C GLN A 141 -15.44 19.07 -10.05
N VAL A 142 -15.56 17.75 -9.97
CA VAL A 142 -14.46 16.86 -9.53
C VAL A 142 -13.37 16.74 -10.59
N VAL A 143 -13.76 16.83 -11.85
CA VAL A 143 -12.85 16.78 -13.01
C VAL A 143 -12.19 18.12 -13.27
N LYS A 144 -12.86 19.22 -12.97
CA LYS A 144 -12.34 20.59 -13.14
C LYS A 144 -11.15 20.83 -12.20
N GLY A 145 -9.91 20.72 -12.73
CA GLY A 145 -8.87 21.65 -12.35
C GLY A 145 -9.24 23.02 -12.97
N LEU A 146 -8.78 24.09 -12.39
CA LEU A 146 -9.21 25.47 -12.49
C LEU A 146 -9.50 26.11 -13.89
N ASP A 147 -9.39 25.41 -15.03
CA ASP A 147 -9.41 25.99 -16.39
C ASP A 147 -10.21 25.17 -17.42
N PHE A 148 -11.30 24.49 -17.05
CA PHE A 148 -12.02 23.69 -18.03
C PHE A 148 -13.39 24.28 -18.42
N ASP A 149 -13.52 24.75 -19.65
CA ASP A 149 -14.73 25.31 -20.26
C ASP A 149 -15.56 24.24 -21.01
N GLY A 150 -15.55 22.99 -20.50
CA GLY A 150 -16.19 21.83 -21.14
C GLY A 150 -17.65 21.64 -20.75
N THR A 151 -18.42 21.10 -21.71
CA THR A 151 -19.83 20.71 -21.50
C THR A 151 -19.93 19.42 -20.68
N ASP A 152 -21.10 19.16 -20.08
CA ASP A 152 -21.43 17.96 -19.28
C ASP A 152 -21.14 16.64 -20.03
N ARG A 153 -21.07 16.66 -21.36
CA ARG A 153 -20.73 15.49 -22.21
C ARG A 153 -19.32 14.96 -22.01
N VAL A 154 -18.40 15.77 -21.48
CA VAL A 154 -17.02 15.33 -21.18
C VAL A 154 -17.03 14.24 -20.09
N ILE A 155 -17.96 14.32 -19.14
CA ILE A 155 -18.14 13.29 -18.10
C ILE A 155 -18.51 11.95 -18.73
N ASP A 156 -19.40 11.95 -19.72
CA ASP A 156 -19.83 10.71 -20.38
C ASP A 156 -18.66 10.00 -21.07
N VAL A 157 -17.70 10.76 -21.62
CA VAL A 157 -16.46 10.21 -22.21
C VAL A 157 -15.57 9.58 -21.13
N HIS A 158 -15.36 10.27 -20.01
CA HIS A 158 -14.55 9.71 -18.90
C HIS A 158 -15.21 8.47 -18.29
N ILE A 159 -16.51 8.50 -18.11
CA ILE A 159 -17.27 7.33 -17.61
C ILE A 159 -17.18 6.16 -18.60
N LYS A 160 -17.30 6.42 -19.89
CA LYS A 160 -17.13 5.38 -20.92
C LYS A 160 -15.74 4.74 -20.83
N ASN A 161 -14.68 5.54 -20.78
CA ASN A 161 -13.30 5.06 -20.71
C ASN A 161 -13.04 4.31 -19.40
N LEU A 162 -13.58 4.80 -18.27
CA LEU A 162 -13.48 4.14 -16.98
C LEU A 162 -14.18 2.77 -17.02
N ARG A 163 -15.40 2.69 -17.55
CA ARG A 163 -16.13 1.42 -17.73
C ARG A 163 -15.32 0.42 -18.53
N GLN A 164 -14.72 0.80 -19.65
CA GLN A 164 -13.89 -0.09 -20.46
C GLN A 164 -12.74 -0.74 -19.68
N LYS A 165 -12.29 -0.11 -18.59
CA LYS A 165 -11.20 -0.61 -17.76
C LYS A 165 -11.68 -1.48 -16.60
N ILE A 166 -12.80 -1.13 -15.95
CA ILE A 166 -13.24 -1.80 -14.73
C ILE A 166 -14.40 -2.78 -14.93
N GLU A 167 -15.23 -2.60 -15.96
CA GLU A 167 -16.33 -3.53 -16.28
C GLU A 167 -15.82 -4.73 -17.08
N ASP A 168 -16.58 -5.81 -17.11
CA ASP A 168 -16.29 -6.96 -17.98
C ASP A 168 -16.87 -6.73 -19.37
N ASP A 169 -16.11 -7.11 -20.42
CA ASP A 169 -16.50 -6.93 -21.82
C ASP A 169 -17.78 -7.70 -22.20
N ASP A 170 -18.09 -8.78 -21.48
CA ASP A 170 -19.22 -9.66 -21.76
C ASP A 170 -20.56 -9.15 -21.22
N THR A 171 -20.58 -8.04 -20.46
CA THR A 171 -21.80 -7.53 -19.85
C THR A 171 -22.45 -6.47 -20.75
N ARG A 172 -23.65 -6.76 -21.26
CA ARG A 172 -24.47 -5.78 -22.02
C ARG A 172 -24.86 -4.55 -21.19
N THR A 173 -24.83 -4.65 -19.88
CA THR A 173 -25.17 -3.58 -18.93
C THR A 173 -24.02 -3.37 -17.94
N PRO A 174 -23.59 -2.11 -17.74
CA PRO A 174 -22.56 -1.80 -16.75
C PRO A 174 -23.00 -2.24 -15.35
N TYR A 175 -22.07 -2.79 -14.58
CA TYR A 175 -22.31 -3.30 -13.23
C TYR A 175 -21.85 -2.33 -12.13
N TYR A 176 -20.60 -1.82 -12.26
CA TYR A 176 -20.02 -0.93 -11.26
C TYR A 176 -20.48 0.51 -11.38
N ILE A 177 -20.62 1.03 -12.60
CA ILE A 177 -21.06 2.41 -12.82
C ILE A 177 -22.35 2.42 -13.61
N LEU A 178 -23.46 2.68 -12.93
CA LEU A 178 -24.78 2.70 -13.51
C LEU A 178 -25.14 4.09 -14.06
N THR A 179 -25.82 4.12 -15.21
CA THR A 179 -26.43 5.35 -15.73
C THR A 179 -27.86 5.45 -15.22
N ILE A 180 -28.17 6.52 -14.52
CA ILE A 180 -29.55 6.86 -14.12
C ILE A 180 -30.02 7.92 -15.11
N TYR A 181 -30.90 7.50 -16.03
CA TYR A 181 -31.36 8.36 -17.14
C TYR A 181 -32.02 9.64 -16.62
N GLY A 182 -31.60 10.76 -17.16
CA GLY A 182 -32.09 12.10 -16.75
C GLY A 182 -31.43 12.64 -15.47
N GLU A 183 -30.77 11.82 -14.65
CA GLU A 183 -30.23 12.25 -13.36
C GLU A 183 -28.69 12.27 -13.32
N GLY A 184 -28.02 11.19 -13.77
CA GLY A 184 -26.55 11.13 -13.72
C GLY A 184 -25.99 9.71 -13.62
N TYR A 185 -25.02 9.52 -12.69
CA TYR A 185 -24.32 8.26 -12.48
C TYR A 185 -24.34 7.86 -11.01
N ARG A 186 -24.31 6.54 -10.78
CA ARG A 186 -24.27 5.93 -9.46
C ARG A 186 -23.34 4.73 -9.46
N PHE A 187 -22.69 4.46 -8.32
CA PHE A 187 -21.98 3.20 -8.14
C PHE A 187 -22.94 2.08 -7.75
N GLY A 188 -22.83 0.95 -8.45
CA GLY A 188 -23.70 -0.24 -8.25
C GLY A 188 -23.01 -1.40 -7.56
N GLY A 189 -21.66 -1.40 -7.43
CA GLY A 189 -20.91 -2.48 -6.81
C GLY A 189 -21.30 -2.68 -5.34
N GLN A 190 -21.39 -3.95 -4.91
CA GLN A 190 -21.71 -4.33 -3.53
C GLN A 190 -20.42 -4.60 -2.76
N LYS A 191 -20.34 -4.11 -1.52
CA LYS A 191 -19.22 -4.37 -0.58
C LYS A 191 -19.32 -5.75 0.02
#